data_b58d3ed33a1ab4b89e087e2a7011cb8a
#
_entry.id   b58d3ed33a1ab4b89e087e2a7011cb8a
#
_cell.length_a   1.000
_cell.length_b   1.000
_cell.length_c   1.000
_cell.angle_alpha   90.00
_cell.angle_beta   90.00
_cell.angle_gamma   90.00
#
_symmetry.space_group_name_H-M   'P 1'
#
loop_
_entity.id
_entity.type
_entity.pdbx_description
1 polymer ?
#
loop_
_entity_poly.entity_id
_entity_poly.type
_entity_poly.pdbx_seq_one_letter_code
_entity_poly.pdbx_strand_id
1 'polypeptide(L)'
;MINEQYEVAQYLEGKNVNKKCLHRICFLLAKYYKEKGMNHLEIRSEIFGWGRQYNIYFPFSVNSVIYQALEDKHPLRGETQVYISDSDVAQILARFDSKNCKILALAILCYAKVAANSDGEVAISTVAFANWLKMQQSHISGRYIPELIDFDFMEKLGDEETYFMWDKKTLSKNRRYKLKVPLVNEGTYVLSDNDIFTLASEVF
;
A
#
# COMPACT_ATOMS: atom_id res chain seq x y z
N MET A 1 1.88 1.05 -4.60
CA MET A 1 1.57 1.46 -3.22
C MET A 1 2.04 2.87 -2.90
N ILE A 2 3.18 3.27 -3.40
CA ILE A 2 3.72 4.62 -3.19
C ILE A 2 3.15 5.58 -4.22
N ASN A 3 3.16 5.19 -5.49
CA ASN A 3 2.56 5.93 -6.60
C ASN A 3 1.19 5.34 -6.96
N GLU A 4 0.11 5.95 -6.47
CA GLU A 4 -1.27 5.49 -6.72
C GLU A 4 -1.73 5.79 -8.16
N GLN A 5 -1.23 6.88 -8.76
CA GLN A 5 -1.53 7.20 -10.15
C GLN A 5 -0.95 6.14 -11.10
N TYR A 6 0.28 5.68 -10.84
CA TYR A 6 0.88 4.58 -11.59
C TYR A 6 0.08 3.28 -11.42
N GLU A 7 -0.33 2.95 -10.18
CA GLU A 7 -1.19 1.78 -9.94
C GLU A 7 -2.49 1.86 -10.74
N VAL A 8 -3.16 3.01 -10.74
CA VAL A 8 -4.39 3.23 -11.50
C VAL A 8 -4.17 3.05 -13.00
N ALA A 9 -3.07 3.58 -13.55
CA ALA A 9 -2.75 3.40 -14.97
C ALA A 9 -2.61 1.90 -15.32
N GLN A 10 -1.94 1.11 -14.47
CA GLN A 10 -1.83 -0.34 -14.65
C GLN A 10 -3.19 -1.04 -14.59
N TYR A 11 -4.07 -0.64 -13.66
CA TYR A 11 -5.40 -1.24 -13.53
C TYR A 11 -6.30 -0.92 -14.73
N LEU A 12 -6.23 0.29 -15.27
CA LEU A 12 -6.99 0.68 -16.47
C LEU A 12 -6.61 -0.15 -17.70
N GLU A 13 -5.36 -0.61 -17.76
CA GLU A 13 -4.86 -1.51 -18.81
C GLU A 13 -5.12 -3.00 -18.49
N GLY A 14 -5.78 -3.32 -17.38
CA GLY A 14 -6.01 -4.70 -16.92
C GLY A 14 -4.76 -5.40 -16.39
N LYS A 15 -3.67 -4.65 -16.17
CA LYS A 15 -2.42 -5.17 -15.61
C LYS A 15 -2.49 -5.17 -14.08
N ASN A 16 -1.75 -6.09 -13.44
CA ASN A 16 -1.61 -6.19 -11.99
C ASN A 16 -2.93 -6.33 -11.20
N VAL A 17 -4.00 -6.79 -11.86
CA VAL A 17 -5.31 -6.98 -11.25
C VAL A 17 -5.29 -8.25 -10.39
N ASN A 18 -5.26 -8.06 -9.06
CA ASN A 18 -5.36 -9.17 -8.12
C ASN A 18 -6.75 -9.21 -7.49
N LYS A 19 -7.47 -10.34 -7.65
CA LYS A 19 -8.82 -10.54 -7.12
C LYS A 19 -8.92 -10.34 -5.60
N LYS A 20 -7.83 -10.56 -4.85
CA LYS A 20 -7.78 -10.33 -3.40
C LYS A 20 -7.73 -8.84 -3.03
N CYS A 21 -7.37 -7.97 -3.97
CA CYS A 21 -7.24 -6.52 -3.78
C CYS A 21 -8.33 -5.72 -4.48
N LEU A 22 -9.39 -6.35 -4.98
CA LEU A 22 -10.44 -5.68 -5.76
C LEU A 22 -11.06 -4.47 -5.05
N HIS A 23 -11.18 -4.52 -3.72
CA HIS A 23 -11.69 -3.38 -2.95
C HIS A 23 -10.78 -2.16 -3.10
N ARG A 24 -9.45 -2.33 -2.90
CA ARG A 24 -8.46 -1.25 -3.09
C ARG A 24 -8.44 -0.78 -4.54
N ILE A 25 -8.48 -1.70 -5.51
CA ILE A 25 -8.50 -1.35 -6.94
C ILE A 25 -9.72 -0.48 -7.24
N CYS A 26 -10.91 -0.92 -6.80
CA CYS A 26 -12.16 -0.17 -6.96
C CYS A 26 -12.08 1.22 -6.32
N PHE A 27 -11.51 1.33 -5.11
CA PHE A 27 -11.32 2.59 -4.40
C PHE A 27 -10.40 3.55 -5.19
N LEU A 28 -9.26 3.07 -5.68
CA LEU A 28 -8.33 3.90 -6.45
C LEU A 28 -8.92 4.32 -7.80
N LEU A 29 -9.64 3.43 -8.49
CA LEU A 29 -10.36 3.78 -9.72
C LEU A 29 -11.44 4.83 -9.44
N ALA A 30 -12.19 4.70 -8.33
CA ALA A 30 -13.18 5.68 -7.94
C ALA A 30 -12.56 7.06 -7.65
N LYS A 31 -11.42 7.13 -6.97
CA LYS A 31 -10.68 8.38 -6.76
C LYS A 31 -10.23 9.00 -8.09
N TYR A 32 -9.71 8.19 -8.99
CA TYR A 32 -9.28 8.64 -10.31
C TYR A 32 -10.43 9.29 -11.11
N TYR A 33 -11.59 8.65 -11.16
CA TYR A 33 -12.74 9.20 -11.84
C TYR A 33 -13.34 10.42 -11.14
N LYS A 34 -13.28 10.47 -9.79
CA LYS A 34 -13.59 11.67 -9.02
C LYS A 34 -12.71 12.85 -9.40
N GLU A 35 -11.40 12.66 -9.55
CA GLU A 35 -10.46 13.71 -9.98
C GLU A 35 -10.72 14.18 -11.40
N LYS A 36 -11.36 13.36 -12.23
CA LYS A 36 -11.89 13.75 -13.54
C LYS A 36 -13.24 14.50 -13.50
N GLY A 37 -13.77 14.77 -12.31
CA GLY A 37 -15.02 15.49 -12.12
C GLY A 37 -16.28 14.65 -12.31
N MET A 38 -16.17 13.30 -12.36
CA MET A 38 -17.32 12.43 -12.53
C MET A 38 -18.15 12.34 -11.25
N ASN A 39 -19.46 12.27 -11.40
CA ASN A 39 -20.39 12.05 -10.30
C ASN A 39 -20.49 10.56 -9.94
N HIS A 40 -21.17 10.23 -8.84
CA HIS A 40 -21.31 8.87 -8.33
C HIS A 40 -21.83 7.85 -9.37
N LEU A 41 -22.84 8.25 -10.20
CA LEU A 41 -23.44 7.33 -11.18
C LEU A 41 -22.48 7.07 -12.35
N GLU A 42 -21.77 8.09 -12.80
CA GLU A 42 -20.75 7.98 -13.84
C GLU A 42 -19.60 7.09 -13.37
N ILE A 43 -19.06 7.32 -12.17
CA ILE A 43 -18.01 6.49 -11.56
C ILE A 43 -18.45 5.02 -11.48
N ARG A 44 -19.70 4.80 -11.04
CA ARG A 44 -20.26 3.45 -10.96
C ARG A 44 -20.30 2.78 -12.33
N SER A 45 -20.75 3.49 -13.36
CA SER A 45 -20.80 3.00 -14.73
C SER A 45 -19.43 2.60 -15.24
N GLU A 46 -18.42 3.44 -15.02
CA GLU A 46 -17.04 3.19 -15.44
C GLU A 46 -16.44 1.96 -14.74
N ILE A 47 -16.62 1.84 -13.41
CA ILE A 47 -16.11 0.71 -12.64
C ILE A 47 -16.75 -0.60 -13.08
N PHE A 48 -18.07 -0.62 -13.32
CA PHE A 48 -18.74 -1.82 -13.84
C PHE A 48 -18.37 -2.12 -15.29
N GLY A 49 -18.14 -1.08 -16.12
CA GLY A 49 -17.60 -1.20 -17.48
C GLY A 49 -16.25 -1.88 -17.47
N TRP A 50 -15.33 -1.36 -16.66
CA TRP A 50 -13.99 -1.93 -16.43
C TRP A 50 -14.10 -3.39 -15.92
N GLY A 51 -14.96 -3.66 -14.93
CA GLY A 51 -15.16 -5.00 -14.42
C GLY A 51 -15.61 -5.99 -15.50
N ARG A 52 -16.54 -5.59 -16.37
CA ARG A 52 -16.99 -6.43 -17.52
C ARG A 52 -15.87 -6.70 -18.51
N GLN A 53 -15.09 -5.66 -18.85
CA GLN A 53 -13.97 -5.77 -19.79
C GLN A 53 -12.93 -6.81 -19.36
N TYR A 54 -12.67 -6.91 -18.05
CA TYR A 54 -11.66 -7.81 -17.50
C TYR A 54 -12.23 -9.05 -16.78
N ASN A 55 -13.51 -9.36 -16.98
CA ASN A 55 -14.20 -10.49 -16.35
C ASN A 55 -14.06 -10.52 -14.82
N ILE A 56 -14.27 -9.35 -14.20
CA ILE A 56 -14.17 -9.17 -12.76
C ILE A 56 -15.56 -9.12 -12.16
N TYR A 57 -15.79 -9.96 -11.16
CA TYR A 57 -16.95 -9.92 -10.29
C TYR A 57 -16.57 -9.27 -8.95
N PHE A 58 -17.35 -8.28 -8.53
CA PHE A 58 -17.15 -7.60 -7.26
C PHE A 58 -17.90 -8.30 -6.13
N PRO A 59 -17.21 -8.93 -5.15
CA PRO A 59 -17.87 -9.65 -4.05
C PRO A 59 -18.33 -8.71 -2.91
N PHE A 60 -18.40 -7.40 -3.17
CA PHE A 60 -18.75 -6.34 -2.23
C PHE A 60 -19.60 -5.26 -2.89
N SER A 61 -20.15 -4.36 -2.08
CA SER A 61 -20.88 -3.20 -2.60
C SER A 61 -19.94 -2.16 -3.23
N VAL A 62 -19.93 -2.08 -4.56
CA VAL A 62 -19.18 -1.05 -5.30
C VAL A 62 -19.62 0.36 -4.89
N ASN A 63 -20.92 0.57 -4.63
CA ASN A 63 -21.43 1.88 -4.19
C ASN A 63 -20.79 2.33 -2.88
N SER A 64 -20.64 1.45 -1.89
CA SER A 64 -19.98 1.79 -0.62
C SER A 64 -18.53 2.24 -0.82
N VAL A 65 -17.82 1.59 -1.73
CA VAL A 65 -16.43 1.96 -2.06
C VAL A 65 -16.36 3.31 -2.77
N ILE A 66 -17.30 3.59 -3.69
CA ILE A 66 -17.38 4.87 -4.36
C ILE A 66 -17.67 6.00 -3.35
N TYR A 67 -18.61 5.81 -2.43
CA TYR A 67 -18.87 6.80 -1.37
C TYR A 67 -17.64 7.08 -0.53
N GLN A 68 -16.91 6.04 -0.10
CA GLN A 68 -15.65 6.23 0.63
C GLN A 68 -14.63 7.03 -0.18
N ALA A 69 -14.50 6.77 -1.48
CA ALA A 69 -13.59 7.51 -2.35
C ALA A 69 -14.03 8.96 -2.56
N LEU A 70 -15.34 9.22 -2.62
CA LEU A 70 -15.88 10.57 -2.73
C LEU A 70 -15.68 11.39 -1.46
N GLU A 71 -15.76 10.77 -0.28
CA GLU A 71 -15.50 11.39 1.03
C GLU A 71 -14.01 11.61 1.31
N ASP A 72 -13.12 10.81 0.71
CA ASP A 72 -11.68 10.96 0.89
C ASP A 72 -11.21 12.31 0.32
N LYS A 73 -10.66 13.15 1.19
CA LYS A 73 -10.17 14.50 0.84
C LYS A 73 -8.79 14.50 0.19
N HIS A 74 -8.07 13.39 0.27
CA HIS A 74 -6.72 13.29 -0.28
C HIS A 74 -6.76 12.94 -1.77
N PRO A 75 -6.00 13.63 -2.62
CA PRO A 75 -5.86 13.26 -4.02
C PRO A 75 -5.15 11.90 -4.15
N LEU A 76 -5.19 11.33 -5.36
CA LEU A 76 -4.31 10.19 -5.68
C LEU A 76 -2.86 10.62 -5.55
N ARG A 77 -2.09 9.84 -4.80
CA ARG A 77 -0.65 10.06 -4.69
C ARG A 77 -0.02 9.86 -6.06
N GLY A 78 0.61 10.92 -6.54
CA GLY A 78 1.36 10.90 -7.79
C GLY A 78 2.76 10.34 -7.63
N GLU A 79 3.58 10.65 -8.61
CA GLU A 79 5.00 10.32 -8.61
C GLU A 79 5.69 11.03 -7.43
N THR A 80 6.03 10.25 -6.43
CA THR A 80 6.77 10.73 -5.29
C THR A 80 8.10 9.98 -5.28
N GLN A 81 9.20 10.70 -5.48
CA GLN A 81 10.52 10.13 -5.33
C GLN A 81 10.77 9.84 -3.85
N VAL A 82 11.08 8.60 -3.54
CA VAL A 82 11.47 8.19 -2.20
C VAL A 82 12.97 7.95 -2.19
N TYR A 83 13.65 8.72 -1.38
CA TYR A 83 15.10 8.64 -1.23
C TYR A 83 15.46 7.78 -0.03
N ILE A 84 16.45 6.91 -0.21
CA ILE A 84 17.02 6.03 0.81
C ILE A 84 18.48 6.43 1.01
N SER A 85 18.87 6.68 2.23
CA SER A 85 20.24 7.03 2.61
C SER A 85 21.07 5.78 2.94
N ASP A 86 22.39 5.92 2.90
CA ASP A 86 23.32 4.88 3.38
C ASP A 86 23.06 4.52 4.85
N SER A 87 22.62 5.48 5.66
CA SER A 87 22.22 5.24 7.04
C SER A 87 20.99 4.36 7.15
N ASP A 88 19.98 4.55 6.28
CA ASP A 88 18.80 3.69 6.21
C ASP A 88 19.18 2.25 5.86
N VAL A 89 20.04 2.09 4.86
CA VAL A 89 20.57 0.79 4.43
C VAL A 89 21.35 0.12 5.56
N ALA A 90 22.25 0.85 6.20
CA ALA A 90 23.05 0.34 7.32
C ALA A 90 22.17 -0.13 8.48
N GLN A 91 21.10 0.60 8.80
CA GLN A 91 20.14 0.21 9.85
C GLN A 91 19.39 -1.08 9.52
N ILE A 92 19.04 -1.31 8.25
CA ILE A 92 18.39 -2.55 7.80
C ILE A 92 19.38 -3.71 7.83
N LEU A 93 20.60 -3.50 7.31
CA LEU A 93 21.64 -4.53 7.27
C LEU A 93 22.08 -4.98 8.67
N ALA A 94 22.16 -4.05 9.62
CA ALA A 94 22.57 -4.35 10.99
C ALA A 94 21.51 -5.15 11.78
N ARG A 95 20.24 -5.09 11.39
CA ARG A 95 19.14 -5.74 12.11
C ARG A 95 18.70 -7.07 11.51
N PHE A 96 18.81 -7.24 10.20
CA PHE A 96 18.19 -8.37 9.51
C PHE A 96 19.19 -9.15 8.66
N ASP A 97 19.17 -10.48 8.79
CA ASP A 97 19.97 -11.38 7.96
C ASP A 97 19.20 -11.87 6.73
N SER A 98 17.90 -12.15 6.92
CA SER A 98 17.04 -12.68 5.88
C SER A 98 16.81 -11.67 4.75
N LYS A 99 17.13 -12.08 3.50
CA LYS A 99 16.88 -11.26 2.30
C LYS A 99 15.43 -10.75 2.22
N ASN A 100 14.46 -11.63 2.51
CA ASN A 100 13.05 -11.25 2.43
C ASN A 100 12.66 -10.26 3.54
N CYS A 101 13.26 -10.38 4.73
CA CYS A 101 13.03 -9.43 5.81
C CYS A 101 13.63 -8.06 5.47
N LYS A 102 14.84 -8.01 4.89
CA LYS A 102 15.46 -6.78 4.39
C LYS A 102 14.60 -6.08 3.35
N ILE A 103 14.09 -6.83 2.37
CA ILE A 103 13.20 -6.28 1.33
C ILE A 103 11.91 -5.74 1.95
N LEU A 104 11.31 -6.45 2.91
CA LEU A 104 10.11 -5.96 3.59
C LEU A 104 10.40 -4.70 4.43
N ALA A 105 11.51 -4.68 5.17
CA ALA A 105 11.93 -3.51 5.94
C ALA A 105 12.14 -2.28 5.05
N LEU A 106 12.83 -2.45 3.92
CA LEU A 106 13.05 -1.41 2.93
C LEU A 106 11.71 -0.91 2.34
N ALA A 107 10.82 -1.82 1.97
CA ALA A 107 9.51 -1.47 1.43
C ALA A 107 8.64 -0.72 2.44
N ILE A 108 8.65 -1.14 3.72
CA ILE A 108 7.93 -0.45 4.80
C ILE A 108 8.53 0.94 5.04
N LEU A 109 9.85 1.06 5.04
CA LEU A 109 10.53 2.35 5.20
C LEU A 109 10.17 3.31 4.06
N CYS A 110 10.26 2.86 2.80
CA CYS A 110 9.86 3.65 1.64
C CYS A 110 8.40 4.11 1.74
N TYR A 111 7.51 3.19 2.13
CA TYR A 111 6.10 3.52 2.29
C TYR A 111 5.87 4.52 3.43
N ALA A 112 6.54 4.35 4.57
CA ALA A 112 6.42 5.22 5.71
C ALA A 112 6.92 6.64 5.43
N LYS A 113 8.02 6.80 4.68
CA LYS A 113 8.52 8.14 4.27
C LYS A 113 7.48 8.97 3.50
N VAL A 114 6.48 8.32 2.89
CA VAL A 114 5.41 8.97 2.10
C VAL A 114 4.07 8.99 2.83
N ALA A 115 3.78 7.98 3.64
CA ALA A 115 2.44 7.72 4.17
C ALA A 115 2.32 7.87 5.68
N ALA A 116 3.43 8.01 6.41
CA ALA A 116 3.39 8.22 7.85
C ALA A 116 2.84 9.61 8.20
N ASN A 117 2.14 9.69 9.34
CA ASN A 117 1.76 10.97 9.92
C ASN A 117 2.97 11.66 10.59
N SER A 118 2.74 12.85 11.17
CA SER A 118 3.76 13.63 11.88
C SER A 118 4.44 12.88 13.05
N ASP A 119 3.78 11.87 13.60
CA ASP A 119 4.27 11.08 14.73
C ASP A 119 5.05 9.83 14.29
N GLY A 120 5.22 9.65 12.97
CA GLY A 120 5.90 8.49 12.37
C GLY A 120 5.03 7.22 12.33
N GLU A 121 3.72 7.37 12.49
CA GLU A 121 2.78 6.26 12.49
C GLU A 121 2.27 5.97 11.07
N VAL A 122 2.17 4.70 10.74
CA VAL A 122 1.72 4.22 9.43
C VAL A 122 0.78 3.03 9.54
N ALA A 123 -0.24 3.00 8.72
CA ALA A 123 -1.14 1.86 8.59
C ALA A 123 -0.61 0.86 7.56
N ILE A 124 -0.34 -0.38 7.95
CA ILE A 124 0.22 -1.41 7.08
C ILE A 124 -0.85 -2.47 6.77
N SER A 125 -1.17 -2.59 5.48
CA SER A 125 -1.98 -3.70 4.96
C SER A 125 -1.08 -4.84 4.52
N THR A 126 -1.05 -5.94 5.27
CA THR A 126 -0.25 -7.14 4.93
C THR A 126 -0.59 -7.72 3.56
N VAL A 127 -1.88 -7.61 3.14
CA VAL A 127 -2.32 -8.03 1.81
C VAL A 127 -1.70 -7.16 0.72
N ALA A 128 -1.69 -5.84 0.92
CA ALA A 128 -1.14 -4.92 -0.06
C ALA A 128 0.38 -5.09 -0.20
N PHE A 129 1.10 -5.25 0.91
CA PHE A 129 2.55 -5.55 0.89
C PHE A 129 2.85 -6.92 0.28
N ALA A 130 2.05 -7.95 0.57
CA ALA A 130 2.20 -9.27 -0.04
C ALA A 130 2.09 -9.22 -1.57
N ASN A 131 1.15 -8.44 -2.10
CA ASN A 131 1.01 -8.26 -3.53
C ASN A 131 2.16 -7.44 -4.13
N TRP A 132 2.55 -6.35 -3.48
CA TRP A 132 3.66 -5.50 -3.94
C TRP A 132 4.97 -6.27 -3.99
N LEU A 133 5.27 -7.03 -2.93
CA LEU A 133 6.52 -7.78 -2.77
C LEU A 133 6.47 -9.20 -3.35
N LYS A 134 5.34 -9.61 -3.94
CA LYS A 134 5.11 -10.99 -4.44
C LYS A 134 5.43 -12.06 -3.38
N MET A 135 5.18 -11.74 -2.11
CA MET A 135 5.41 -12.62 -0.96
C MET A 135 4.09 -13.23 -0.47
N GLN A 136 4.17 -14.36 0.24
CA GLN A 136 3.00 -14.92 0.91
C GLN A 136 2.59 -14.05 2.10
N GLN A 137 1.29 -13.69 2.18
CA GLN A 137 0.75 -12.87 3.27
C GLN A 137 1.00 -13.47 4.66
N SER A 138 0.90 -14.81 4.78
CA SER A 138 1.17 -15.52 6.03
C SER A 138 2.61 -15.36 6.51
N HIS A 139 3.58 -15.31 5.60
CA HIS A 139 4.97 -15.06 5.95
C HIS A 139 5.18 -13.60 6.40
N ILE A 140 4.56 -12.65 5.74
CA ILE A 140 4.63 -11.23 6.17
C ILE A 140 4.05 -11.07 7.56
N SER A 141 2.81 -11.54 7.79
CA SER A 141 2.10 -11.32 9.05
C SER A 141 2.60 -12.19 10.21
N GLY A 142 3.02 -13.43 9.92
CA GLY A 142 3.36 -14.42 10.95
C GLY A 142 4.86 -14.54 11.24
N ARG A 143 5.73 -14.04 10.37
CA ARG A 143 7.17 -14.15 10.54
C ARG A 143 7.87 -12.79 10.46
N TYR A 144 7.78 -12.10 9.32
CA TYR A 144 8.62 -10.92 9.09
C TYR A 144 8.18 -9.70 9.90
N ILE A 145 6.88 -9.43 10.03
CA ILE A 145 6.42 -8.31 10.89
C ILE A 145 6.80 -8.52 12.36
N PRO A 146 6.61 -9.70 12.97
CA PRO A 146 7.17 -10.00 14.30
C PRO A 146 8.67 -9.75 14.37
N GLU A 147 9.46 -10.22 13.40
CA GLU A 147 10.90 -10.02 13.33
C GLU A 147 11.27 -8.51 13.28
N LEU A 148 10.53 -7.69 12.51
CA LEU A 148 10.74 -6.24 12.49
C LEU A 148 10.46 -5.57 13.85
N ILE A 149 9.53 -6.10 14.62
CA ILE A 149 9.22 -5.61 15.97
C ILE A 149 10.28 -6.06 16.97
N ASP A 150 10.66 -7.33 16.94
CA ASP A 150 11.64 -7.93 17.86
C ASP A 150 13.02 -7.28 17.73
N PHE A 151 13.41 -6.85 16.52
CA PHE A 151 14.64 -6.11 16.24
C PHE A 151 14.51 -4.57 16.35
N ASP A 152 13.46 -4.10 16.99
CA ASP A 152 13.25 -2.67 17.28
C ASP A 152 13.28 -1.75 16.05
N PHE A 153 12.81 -2.26 14.90
CA PHE A 153 12.67 -1.46 13.67
C PHE A 153 11.35 -0.69 13.65
N MET A 154 10.31 -1.29 14.22
CA MET A 154 9.00 -0.67 14.40
C MET A 154 8.29 -1.21 15.64
N GLU A 155 7.30 -0.49 16.14
CA GLU A 155 6.42 -0.94 17.22
C GLU A 155 4.96 -1.00 16.76
N LYS A 156 4.21 -1.96 17.29
CA LYS A 156 2.78 -2.10 17.03
C LYS A 156 2.00 -1.19 17.96
N LEU A 157 1.18 -0.29 17.43
CA LEU A 157 0.36 0.64 18.20
C LEU A 157 -1.06 0.12 18.47
N GLY A 158 -1.57 -0.72 17.58
CA GLY A 158 -2.93 -1.24 17.65
C GLY A 158 -3.45 -1.68 16.29
N ASP A 159 -4.71 -2.10 16.27
CA ASP A 159 -5.42 -2.47 15.05
C ASP A 159 -6.46 -1.38 14.77
N GLU A 160 -6.42 -0.81 13.58
CA GLU A 160 -7.46 0.08 13.08
C GLU A 160 -8.51 -0.77 12.38
N GLU A 161 -9.69 -0.88 12.97
CA GLU A 161 -10.79 -1.65 12.40
C GLU A 161 -11.62 -0.75 11.49
N THR A 162 -11.57 -1.03 10.18
CA THR A 162 -12.46 -0.38 9.22
C THR A 162 -13.71 -1.24 9.06
N TYR A 163 -14.83 -0.78 9.59
CA TYR A 163 -16.12 -1.46 9.47
C TYR A 163 -16.83 -1.06 8.17
N PHE A 164 -17.26 -2.04 7.38
CA PHE A 164 -18.27 -1.81 6.36
C PHE A 164 -19.66 -1.76 7.02
N MET A 165 -20.40 -0.67 6.82
CA MET A 165 -21.70 -0.44 7.47
C MET A 165 -22.76 -1.51 7.16
N TRP A 166 -22.60 -2.33 6.12
CA TRP A 166 -23.61 -3.27 5.66
C TRP A 166 -23.26 -4.75 5.82
N ASP A 167 -21.98 -5.08 5.99
CA ASP A 167 -21.56 -6.47 6.19
C ASP A 167 -20.47 -6.54 7.26
N LYS A 168 -20.87 -6.85 8.50
CA LYS A 168 -19.98 -7.01 9.64
C LYS A 168 -18.93 -8.13 9.47
N LYS A 169 -18.97 -8.88 8.35
CA LYS A 169 -18.07 -10.01 8.10
C LYS A 169 -16.79 -9.64 7.35
N THR A 170 -16.73 -8.48 6.72
CA THR A 170 -15.54 -8.06 5.95
C THR A 170 -14.77 -6.98 6.70
N LEU A 171 -14.11 -7.39 7.78
CA LEU A 171 -13.16 -6.52 8.50
C LEU A 171 -11.84 -6.44 7.74
N SER A 172 -11.54 -5.30 7.15
CA SER A 172 -10.16 -4.98 6.78
C SER A 172 -9.47 -4.44 8.03
N LYS A 173 -8.62 -5.25 8.66
CA LYS A 173 -7.79 -4.79 9.79
C LYS A 173 -6.52 -4.18 9.23
N ASN A 174 -6.44 -2.86 9.21
CA ASN A 174 -5.18 -2.17 9.03
C ASN A 174 -4.50 -2.07 10.39
N ARG A 175 -3.32 -2.67 10.50
CA ARG A 175 -2.53 -2.59 11.71
C ARG A 175 -1.71 -1.31 11.69
N ARG A 176 -1.77 -0.55 12.78
CA ARG A 176 -0.97 0.67 12.94
C ARG A 176 0.35 0.35 13.60
N TYR A 177 1.41 0.93 13.03
CA TYR A 177 2.77 0.79 13.51
C TYR A 177 3.44 2.15 13.54
N LYS A 178 4.40 2.30 14.44
CA LYS A 178 5.32 3.44 14.48
C LYS A 178 6.71 2.95 14.13
N LEU A 179 7.34 3.56 13.16
CA LEU A 179 8.73 3.25 12.84
C LEU A 179 9.67 3.88 13.88
N LYS A 180 10.70 3.14 14.27
CA LYS A 180 11.74 3.57 15.20
C LYS A 180 13.03 4.01 14.49
N VAL A 181 12.93 4.17 13.18
CA VAL A 181 14.00 4.71 12.33
C VAL A 181 13.60 6.07 11.79
N PRO A 182 14.54 6.98 11.51
CA PRO A 182 14.24 8.29 10.95
C PRO A 182 13.48 8.18 9.60
N LEU A 183 12.50 9.05 9.38
CA LEU A 183 11.71 9.10 8.15
C LEU A 183 12.09 10.29 7.26
N VAL A 184 13.34 10.72 7.31
CA VAL A 184 13.84 11.80 6.45
C VAL A 184 13.92 11.31 5.01
N ASN A 185 13.27 12.02 4.09
CA ASN A 185 13.23 11.64 2.67
C ASN A 185 14.43 12.23 1.92
N GLU A 186 15.62 11.79 2.28
CA GLU A 186 16.90 12.18 1.70
C GLU A 186 17.76 10.95 1.47
N GLY A 187 18.67 10.99 0.50
CA GLY A 187 19.60 9.90 0.27
C GLY A 187 20.08 9.77 -1.17
N THR A 188 20.90 8.77 -1.40
CA THR A 188 21.55 8.48 -2.69
C THR A 188 20.73 7.56 -3.56
N TYR A 189 20.00 6.63 -2.95
CA TYR A 189 19.19 5.63 -3.68
C TYR A 189 17.76 6.12 -3.83
N VAL A 190 17.16 5.89 -5.00
CA VAL A 190 15.83 6.41 -5.34
C VAL A 190 14.89 5.26 -5.70
N LEU A 191 13.76 5.17 -5.02
CA LEU A 191 12.68 4.29 -5.45
C LEU A 191 11.86 4.98 -6.54
N SER A 192 11.85 4.40 -7.75
CA SER A 192 11.02 4.82 -8.87
C SER A 192 9.97 3.77 -9.18
N ASP A 193 8.81 4.20 -9.67
CA ASP A 193 7.75 3.32 -10.23
C ASP A 193 7.34 2.12 -9.34
N ASN A 194 7.44 2.26 -8.03
CA ASN A 194 7.19 1.18 -7.06
C ASN A 194 8.09 -0.07 -7.23
N ASP A 195 9.19 0.01 -7.96
CA ASP A 195 10.10 -1.13 -8.18
C ASP A 195 11.08 -1.31 -7.02
N ILE A 196 10.57 -1.88 -5.94
CA ILE A 196 11.35 -2.17 -4.74
C ILE A 196 12.44 -3.21 -4.97
N PHE A 197 12.31 -4.07 -5.98
CA PHE A 197 13.30 -5.13 -6.23
C PHE A 197 14.55 -4.58 -6.90
N THR A 198 14.39 -3.64 -7.83
CA THR A 198 15.53 -2.92 -8.41
C THR A 198 16.26 -2.15 -7.32
N LEU A 199 15.55 -1.36 -6.51
CA LEU A 199 16.15 -0.66 -5.37
C LEU A 199 16.86 -1.63 -4.40
N ALA A 200 16.22 -2.74 -4.03
CA ALA A 200 16.82 -3.73 -3.14
C ALA A 200 18.09 -4.37 -3.71
N SER A 201 18.18 -4.53 -5.02
CA SER A 201 19.40 -5.06 -5.68
C SER A 201 20.54 -4.04 -5.75
N GLU A 202 20.24 -2.74 -5.61
CA GLU A 202 21.25 -1.68 -5.56
C GLU A 202 21.84 -1.52 -4.15
N VAL A 203 21.04 -1.81 -3.11
CA VAL A 203 21.42 -1.55 -1.72
C VAL A 203 21.82 -2.78 -0.92
N PHE A 204 21.50 -4.02 -1.38
CA PHE A 204 21.78 -5.30 -0.72
C PHE A 204 22.51 -6.28 -1.64
#